data_a0fd65be96a91b598aba8e38a2d2f36a
#
_entry.id   a0fd65be96a91b598aba8e38a2d2f36a
#
_cell.length_a   1.000
_cell.length_b   1.000
_cell.length_c   1.000
_cell.angle_alpha   90.00
_cell.angle_beta   90.00
_cell.angle_gamma   90.00
#
_symmetry.space_group_name_H-M   'P 1'
#
loop_
_entity.id
_entity.type
_entity.pdbx_description
1 polymer ?
#
loop_
_entity_poly.entity_id
_entity_poly.type
_entity_poly.pdbx_seq_one_letter_code
_entity_poly.pdbx_strand_id
1 'polypeptide(L)'
;MSKLPSFKQWLKLPSVLNKREALTLTAFSIIFLFSLAAIILNFYYQNTKIAPAFGGKHIIGVVGAPSSINPIYAANSDVDRQLTELIFSGILKNEGGQLVPDLAESLPEIKDNGTTYDILIKDDVYFHDGKKLTADDVIFTIKAVQEVDYKSPLRANWLGVKAEKIS
;
A
#
# COMPACT_ATOMS: atom_id res chain seq x y z
N MET A 1 62.64 -3.86 -5.86
CA MET A 1 61.20 -3.61 -6.02
C MET A 1 60.86 -3.85 -7.47
N SER A 2 60.20 -4.96 -7.80
CA SER A 2 59.74 -5.26 -9.16
C SER A 2 58.59 -4.30 -9.52
N LYS A 3 58.74 -3.48 -10.54
CA LYS A 3 57.68 -2.60 -11.04
C LYS A 3 56.60 -3.48 -11.65
N LEU A 4 55.33 -3.26 -11.22
CA LEU A 4 54.21 -3.91 -11.83
C LEU A 4 54.17 -3.62 -13.35
N PRO A 5 53.84 -4.61 -14.19
CA PRO A 5 53.78 -4.42 -15.64
C PRO A 5 52.71 -3.37 -16.02
N SER A 6 53.03 -2.55 -17.02
CA SER A 6 52.13 -1.53 -17.52
C SER A 6 50.95 -2.17 -18.27
N PHE A 7 49.79 -1.47 -18.35
CA PHE A 7 48.60 -1.94 -19.05
C PHE A 7 48.86 -2.40 -20.49
N LYS A 8 49.75 -1.72 -21.20
CA LYS A 8 50.21 -2.11 -22.57
C LYS A 8 50.95 -3.46 -22.61
N GLN A 9 51.64 -3.85 -21.51
CA GLN A 9 52.32 -5.13 -21.41
C GLN A 9 51.32 -6.25 -21.14
N TRP A 10 50.24 -5.99 -20.38
CA TRP A 10 49.17 -6.95 -20.17
C TRP A 10 48.44 -7.32 -21.45
N LEU A 11 48.20 -6.35 -22.35
CA LEU A 11 47.57 -6.57 -23.65
C LEU A 11 48.40 -7.45 -24.61
N LYS A 12 49.72 -7.53 -24.40
CA LYS A 12 50.60 -8.40 -25.19
C LYS A 12 50.79 -9.80 -24.63
N LEU A 13 50.22 -10.08 -23.45
CA LEU A 13 50.35 -11.36 -22.78
C LEU A 13 49.91 -12.56 -23.65
N PRO A 14 48.78 -12.51 -24.40
CA PRO A 14 48.36 -13.63 -25.24
C PRO A 14 49.31 -13.98 -26.37
N SER A 15 50.15 -13.04 -26.84
CA SER A 15 51.11 -13.27 -27.94
C SER A 15 52.40 -13.94 -27.51
N VAL A 16 52.67 -14.03 -26.19
CA VAL A 16 53.88 -14.63 -25.62
C VAL A 16 53.62 -16.02 -25.04
N LEU A 17 52.35 -16.37 -24.82
CA LEU A 17 51.95 -17.65 -24.23
C LEU A 17 52.01 -18.82 -25.23
N ASN A 18 52.46 -19.97 -24.74
CA ASN A 18 52.36 -21.21 -25.50
C ASN A 18 50.88 -21.63 -25.63
N LYS A 19 50.52 -22.42 -26.68
CA LYS A 19 49.13 -22.84 -26.94
C LYS A 19 48.42 -23.47 -25.70
N ARG A 20 49.19 -24.23 -24.90
CA ARG A 20 48.66 -24.82 -23.66
C ARG A 20 48.36 -23.77 -22.58
N GLU A 21 49.28 -22.83 -22.40
CA GLU A 21 49.16 -21.75 -21.43
C GLU A 21 48.04 -20.78 -21.82
N ALA A 22 47.91 -20.47 -23.11
CA ALA A 22 46.79 -19.68 -23.61
C ALA A 22 45.45 -20.37 -23.38
N LEU A 23 45.36 -21.68 -23.60
CA LEU A 23 44.13 -22.47 -23.35
C LEU A 23 43.77 -22.48 -21.85
N THR A 24 44.73 -22.67 -20.97
CA THR A 24 44.50 -22.65 -19.52
C THR A 24 44.04 -21.26 -19.04
N LEU A 25 44.70 -20.21 -19.52
CA LEU A 25 44.35 -18.82 -19.18
C LEU A 25 42.95 -18.46 -19.66
N THR A 26 42.59 -18.85 -20.88
CA THR A 26 41.22 -18.63 -21.39
C THR A 26 40.18 -19.41 -20.59
N ALA A 27 40.46 -20.68 -20.24
CA ALA A 27 39.55 -21.48 -19.40
C ALA A 27 39.35 -20.85 -18.03
N PHE A 28 40.41 -20.40 -17.34
CA PHE A 28 40.31 -19.69 -16.07
C PHE A 28 39.53 -18.37 -16.20
N SER A 29 39.75 -17.60 -17.28
CA SER A 29 39.01 -16.36 -17.52
C SER A 29 37.52 -16.61 -17.72
N ILE A 30 37.14 -17.66 -18.44
CA ILE A 30 35.75 -18.05 -18.63
C ILE A 30 35.10 -18.44 -17.30
N ILE A 31 35.80 -19.29 -16.51
CA ILE A 31 35.33 -19.71 -15.19
C ILE A 31 35.13 -18.49 -14.26
N PHE A 32 36.11 -17.59 -14.25
CA PHE A 32 36.06 -16.37 -13.46
C PHE A 32 34.85 -15.49 -13.84
N LEU A 33 34.64 -15.24 -15.14
CA LEU A 33 33.53 -14.44 -15.64
C LEU A 33 32.18 -15.09 -15.30
N PHE A 34 32.10 -16.42 -15.45
CA PHE A 34 30.86 -17.16 -15.09
C PHE A 34 30.59 -17.11 -13.59
N SER A 35 31.61 -17.29 -12.76
CA SER A 35 31.50 -17.17 -11.30
C SER A 35 31.06 -15.76 -10.89
N LEU A 36 31.69 -14.74 -11.49
CA LEU A 36 31.33 -13.34 -11.22
C LEU A 36 29.87 -13.05 -11.60
N ALA A 37 29.46 -13.51 -12.78
CA ALA A 37 28.08 -13.38 -13.22
C ALA A 37 27.09 -14.09 -12.27
N ALA A 38 27.43 -15.30 -11.81
CA ALA A 38 26.63 -16.05 -10.84
C ALA A 38 26.50 -15.31 -9.50
N ILE A 39 27.60 -14.71 -9.01
CA ILE A 39 27.57 -13.90 -7.77
C ILE A 39 26.68 -12.67 -7.94
N ILE A 40 26.79 -11.93 -9.05
CA ILE A 40 26.01 -10.76 -9.33
C ILE A 40 24.52 -11.12 -9.43
N LEU A 41 24.18 -12.19 -10.14
CA LEU A 41 22.81 -12.66 -10.26
C LEU A 41 22.24 -13.09 -8.89
N ASN A 42 23.01 -13.86 -8.12
CA ASN A 42 22.57 -14.26 -6.78
C ASN A 42 22.36 -13.05 -5.87
N PHE A 43 23.27 -12.09 -5.88
CA PHE A 43 23.11 -10.84 -5.13
C PHE A 43 21.87 -10.07 -5.57
N TYR A 44 21.62 -9.97 -6.88
CA TYR A 44 20.43 -9.33 -7.42
C TYR A 44 19.15 -10.01 -6.92
N TYR A 45 19.03 -11.34 -7.07
CA TYR A 45 17.83 -12.07 -6.66
C TYR A 45 17.61 -12.07 -5.14
N GLN A 46 18.65 -12.09 -4.34
CA GLN A 46 18.51 -12.03 -2.89
C GLN A 46 18.13 -10.64 -2.36
N ASN A 47 18.56 -9.59 -3.04
CA ASN A 47 18.32 -8.21 -2.59
C ASN A 47 17.18 -7.51 -3.34
N THR A 48 16.61 -8.13 -4.39
CA THR A 48 15.48 -7.57 -5.12
C THR A 48 14.20 -8.22 -4.65
N LYS A 49 13.26 -7.41 -4.11
CA LYS A 49 11.92 -7.84 -3.75
C LYS A 49 10.94 -7.20 -4.73
N ILE A 50 9.93 -7.98 -5.14
CA ILE A 50 8.79 -7.43 -5.88
C ILE A 50 8.02 -6.58 -4.88
N ALA A 51 8.05 -5.27 -5.07
CA ALA A 51 7.28 -4.31 -4.29
C ALA A 51 6.15 -3.73 -5.16
N PRO A 52 4.96 -3.49 -4.59
CA PRO A 52 3.92 -2.76 -5.28
C PRO A 52 4.43 -1.39 -5.69
N ALA A 53 4.22 -1.02 -6.95
CA ALA A 53 4.53 0.31 -7.44
C ALA A 53 3.26 1.16 -7.52
N PHE A 54 3.39 2.46 -7.28
CA PHE A 54 2.29 3.39 -7.49
C PHE A 54 1.96 3.51 -8.97
N GLY A 55 0.65 3.57 -9.28
CA GLY A 55 0.16 3.72 -10.65
C GLY A 55 -0.26 2.39 -11.28
N GLY A 56 -0.45 2.43 -12.57
CA GLY A 56 -1.03 1.33 -13.35
C GLY A 56 -2.53 1.49 -13.56
N LYS A 57 -3.12 0.54 -14.28
CA LYS A 57 -4.57 0.49 -14.57
C LYS A 57 -5.12 -0.85 -14.11
N HIS A 58 -6.06 -0.80 -13.18
CA HIS A 58 -6.82 -1.97 -12.75
C HIS A 58 -8.26 -1.84 -13.25
N ILE A 59 -8.78 -2.87 -13.91
CA ILE A 59 -10.15 -2.86 -14.45
C ILE A 59 -10.93 -3.95 -13.71
N ILE A 60 -11.97 -3.53 -13.00
CA ILE A 60 -12.90 -4.43 -12.32
C ILE A 60 -14.24 -4.36 -13.04
N GLY A 61 -14.75 -5.52 -13.42
CA GLY A 61 -16.13 -5.64 -13.96
C GLY A 61 -17.10 -5.88 -12.81
N VAL A 62 -18.12 -5.04 -12.69
CA VAL A 62 -19.19 -5.18 -11.70
C VAL A 62 -20.51 -5.33 -12.43
N VAL A 63 -21.37 -6.24 -11.96
CA VAL A 63 -22.70 -6.45 -12.57
C VAL A 63 -23.69 -5.50 -11.91
N GLY A 64 -24.30 -4.62 -12.69
CA GLY A 64 -25.26 -3.63 -12.25
C GLY A 64 -24.86 -2.20 -12.63
N ALA A 65 -25.67 -1.24 -12.24
CA ALA A 65 -25.41 0.18 -12.43
C ALA A 65 -25.39 0.89 -11.08
N PRO A 66 -24.45 1.81 -10.82
CA PRO A 66 -24.44 2.58 -9.59
C PRO A 66 -25.63 3.54 -9.58
N SER A 67 -26.30 3.63 -8.43
CA SER A 67 -27.36 4.58 -8.16
C SER A 67 -26.88 5.76 -7.32
N SER A 68 -25.93 5.52 -6.43
CA SER A 68 -25.31 6.56 -5.61
C SER A 68 -23.90 6.16 -5.18
N ILE A 69 -22.97 7.11 -5.24
CA ILE A 69 -21.61 6.94 -4.73
C ILE A 69 -21.50 7.51 -3.29
N ASN A 70 -22.51 8.21 -2.82
CA ASN A 70 -22.49 8.80 -1.48
C ASN A 70 -22.61 7.71 -0.40
N PRO A 71 -21.69 7.60 0.57
CA PRO A 71 -21.67 6.54 1.58
C PRO A 71 -22.93 6.48 2.44
N ILE A 72 -23.62 7.60 2.67
CA ILE A 72 -24.86 7.61 3.45
C ILE A 72 -26.04 6.92 2.74
N TYR A 73 -25.93 6.62 1.44
CA TYR A 73 -26.95 5.94 0.62
C TYR A 73 -26.51 4.59 0.08
N ALA A 74 -25.23 4.25 0.18
CA ALA A 74 -24.64 3.08 -0.49
C ALA A 74 -25.08 1.71 0.10
N ALA A 75 -25.83 1.68 1.17
CA ALA A 75 -26.22 0.45 1.87
C ALA A 75 -27.12 -0.49 1.04
N ASN A 76 -27.82 0.02 0.04
CA ASN A 76 -28.88 -0.70 -0.67
C ASN A 76 -28.41 -1.47 -1.91
N SER A 77 -27.20 -1.27 -2.37
CA SER A 77 -26.65 -1.87 -3.60
C SER A 77 -25.22 -2.34 -3.39
N ASP A 78 -24.92 -3.54 -3.85
CA ASP A 78 -23.54 -4.07 -3.81
C ASP A 78 -22.58 -3.25 -4.67
N VAL A 79 -23.05 -2.73 -5.81
CA VAL A 79 -22.27 -1.88 -6.69
C VAL A 79 -21.94 -0.55 -6.01
N ASP A 80 -22.94 0.09 -5.39
CA ASP A 80 -22.75 1.35 -4.69
C ASP A 80 -21.82 1.19 -3.50
N ARG A 81 -21.94 0.09 -2.74
CA ARG A 81 -21.05 -0.22 -1.62
C ARG A 81 -19.61 -0.42 -2.07
N GLN A 82 -19.36 -1.23 -3.11
CA GLN A 82 -18.02 -1.45 -3.64
C GLN A 82 -17.37 -0.16 -4.16
N LEU A 83 -18.12 0.68 -4.86
CA LEU A 83 -17.61 1.98 -5.32
C LEU A 83 -17.33 2.93 -4.15
N THR A 84 -18.19 2.93 -3.14
CA THR A 84 -18.00 3.74 -1.94
C THR A 84 -16.74 3.30 -1.17
N GLU A 85 -16.52 2.00 -1.00
CA GLU A 85 -15.31 1.47 -0.36
C GLU A 85 -14.01 1.81 -1.11
N LEU A 86 -14.08 2.00 -2.43
CA LEU A 86 -12.91 2.42 -3.22
C LEU A 86 -12.61 3.93 -3.12
N ILE A 87 -13.61 4.75 -2.81
CA ILE A 87 -13.49 6.22 -2.85
C ILE A 87 -13.38 6.82 -1.45
N PHE A 88 -14.06 6.22 -0.49
CA PHE A 88 -14.17 6.74 0.87
C PHE A 88 -13.52 5.79 1.87
N SER A 89 -12.89 6.38 2.87
CA SER A 89 -12.38 5.67 4.03
C SER A 89 -13.39 5.72 5.18
N GLY A 90 -13.45 4.65 5.96
CA GLY A 90 -14.23 4.59 7.19
C GLY A 90 -13.37 4.81 8.43
N ILE A 91 -13.97 4.98 9.57
CA ILE A 91 -13.24 4.99 10.86
C ILE A 91 -12.48 3.66 11.02
N LEU A 92 -13.17 2.57 10.76
CA LEU A 92 -12.65 1.20 10.70
C LEU A 92 -13.02 0.59 9.36
N LYS A 93 -12.23 -0.37 8.90
CA LYS A 93 -12.51 -1.18 7.70
C LYS A 93 -12.51 -2.66 8.03
N ASN A 94 -13.19 -3.46 7.23
CA ASN A 94 -13.19 -4.91 7.36
C ASN A 94 -12.12 -5.50 6.42
N GLU A 95 -11.12 -6.16 6.99
CA GLU A 95 -10.12 -6.93 6.25
C GLU A 95 -10.21 -8.41 6.63
N GLY A 96 -10.67 -9.23 5.69
CA GLY A 96 -10.74 -10.67 5.91
C GLY A 96 -11.67 -11.10 7.07
N GLY A 97 -12.70 -10.31 7.37
CA GLY A 97 -13.63 -10.58 8.47
C GLY A 97 -13.24 -9.98 9.82
N GLN A 98 -12.14 -9.26 9.87
CA GLN A 98 -11.70 -8.54 11.07
C GLN A 98 -11.80 -7.03 10.87
N LEU A 99 -12.25 -6.32 11.91
CA LEU A 99 -12.23 -4.85 11.92
C LEU A 99 -10.81 -4.38 12.23
N VAL A 100 -10.28 -3.55 11.34
CA VAL A 100 -8.98 -2.91 11.50
C VAL A 100 -9.11 -1.39 11.41
N PRO A 101 -8.23 -0.62 12.05
CA PRO A 101 -8.23 0.83 11.94
C PRO A 101 -8.01 1.29 10.50
N ASP A 102 -8.80 2.29 10.05
CA ASP A 102 -8.62 2.97 8.76
C ASP A 102 -8.33 4.46 9.00
N LEU A 103 -9.34 5.30 9.25
CA LEU A 103 -9.14 6.69 9.68
C LEU A 103 -8.78 6.79 11.16
N ALA A 104 -9.16 5.80 11.98
CA ALA A 104 -8.76 5.75 13.37
C ALA A 104 -7.28 5.32 13.50
N GLU A 105 -6.59 5.82 14.52
CA GLU A 105 -5.21 5.44 14.84
C GLU A 105 -5.14 4.02 15.41
N SER A 106 -6.14 3.63 16.20
CA SER A 106 -6.28 2.32 16.82
C SER A 106 -7.74 1.86 16.84
N LEU A 107 -7.98 0.64 17.28
CA LEU A 107 -9.34 0.21 17.56
C LEU A 107 -9.94 1.07 18.70
N PRO A 108 -11.25 1.35 18.67
CA PRO A 108 -11.93 2.14 19.70
C PRO A 108 -11.74 1.56 21.10
N GLU A 109 -11.53 2.42 22.07
CA GLU A 109 -11.65 2.04 23.47
C GLU A 109 -13.12 1.95 23.86
N ILE A 110 -13.54 0.76 24.31
CA ILE A 110 -14.94 0.48 24.62
C ILE A 110 -15.16 0.66 26.13
N LYS A 111 -16.11 1.51 26.49
CA LYS A 111 -16.47 1.86 27.86
C LYS A 111 -17.96 1.60 28.12
N ASP A 112 -18.34 1.68 29.38
CA ASP A 112 -19.72 1.64 29.85
C ASP A 112 -20.52 0.43 29.29
N ASN A 113 -19.91 -0.76 29.38
CA ASN A 113 -20.48 -2.02 28.89
C ASN A 113 -20.84 -2.00 27.39
N GLY A 114 -20.05 -1.28 26.58
CA GLY A 114 -20.24 -1.24 25.12
C GLY A 114 -21.16 -0.13 24.63
N THR A 115 -21.46 0.86 25.46
CA THR A 115 -22.30 2.00 25.08
C THR A 115 -21.50 3.24 24.71
N THR A 116 -20.24 3.34 25.13
CA THR A 116 -19.34 4.45 24.84
C THR A 116 -18.11 3.96 24.10
N TYR A 117 -17.73 4.68 23.05
CA TYR A 117 -16.60 4.36 22.18
C TYR A 117 -15.71 5.58 22.04
N ASP A 118 -14.51 5.54 22.60
CA ASP A 118 -13.52 6.58 22.38
C ASP A 118 -12.68 6.24 21.17
N ILE A 119 -12.64 7.16 20.20
CA ILE A 119 -12.00 6.97 18.91
C ILE A 119 -10.98 8.08 18.69
N LEU A 120 -9.72 7.70 18.50
CA LEU A 120 -8.66 8.62 18.14
C LEU A 120 -8.49 8.62 16.61
N ILE A 121 -8.65 9.79 15.99
CA ILE A 121 -8.47 9.97 14.55
C ILE A 121 -7.00 10.25 14.26
N LYS A 122 -6.45 9.66 13.20
CA LYS A 122 -5.09 9.91 12.73
C LYS A 122 -4.88 11.39 12.39
N ASP A 123 -3.73 11.92 12.75
CA ASP A 123 -3.38 13.33 12.52
C ASP A 123 -2.97 13.68 11.09
N ASP A 124 -2.59 12.69 10.30
CA ASP A 124 -2.03 12.83 8.95
C ASP A 124 -3.01 12.48 7.82
N VAL A 125 -4.31 12.52 8.10
CA VAL A 125 -5.35 12.23 7.10
C VAL A 125 -5.87 13.51 6.47
N TYR A 126 -5.99 13.47 5.15
CA TYR A 126 -6.46 14.60 4.34
C TYR A 126 -7.53 14.15 3.35
N PHE A 127 -8.47 15.04 3.10
CA PHE A 127 -9.42 14.89 1.99
C PHE A 127 -8.70 15.02 0.63
N HIS A 128 -9.36 14.60 -0.44
CA HIS A 128 -8.82 14.71 -1.80
C HIS A 128 -8.53 16.16 -2.26
N ASP A 129 -9.16 17.14 -1.63
CA ASP A 129 -8.93 18.58 -1.86
C ASP A 129 -7.75 19.15 -1.03
N GLY A 130 -7.08 18.31 -0.24
CA GLY A 130 -5.94 18.67 0.59
C GLY A 130 -6.30 19.26 1.96
N LYS A 131 -7.59 19.33 2.33
CA LYS A 131 -7.98 19.74 3.69
C LYS A 131 -7.78 18.61 4.68
N LYS A 132 -7.30 18.94 5.87
CA LYS A 132 -7.11 17.97 6.96
C LYS A 132 -8.47 17.46 7.46
N LEU A 133 -8.59 16.14 7.64
CA LEU A 133 -9.73 15.52 8.31
C LEU A 133 -9.69 15.84 9.80
N THR A 134 -10.85 16.13 10.37
CA THR A 134 -11.01 16.43 11.80
C THR A 134 -12.14 15.61 12.41
N ALA A 135 -12.20 15.56 13.75
CA ALA A 135 -13.29 14.92 14.46
C ALA A 135 -14.66 15.59 14.13
N ASP A 136 -14.66 16.88 13.81
CA ASP A 136 -15.88 17.61 13.45
C ASP A 136 -16.50 17.10 12.14
N ASP A 137 -15.66 16.63 11.18
CA ASP A 137 -16.13 16.02 9.92
C ASP A 137 -16.81 14.66 10.16
N VAL A 138 -16.26 13.87 11.09
CA VAL A 138 -16.88 12.61 11.51
C VAL A 138 -18.22 12.85 12.21
N ILE A 139 -18.26 13.81 13.12
CA ILE A 139 -19.50 14.20 13.83
C ILE A 139 -20.54 14.71 12.83
N PHE A 140 -20.13 15.50 11.84
CA PHE A 140 -21.01 15.97 10.77
C PHE A 140 -21.62 14.79 10.00
N THR A 141 -20.83 13.78 9.65
CA THR A 141 -21.31 12.60 8.93
C THR A 141 -22.34 11.83 9.75
N ILE A 142 -22.10 11.62 11.05
CA ILE A 142 -23.05 10.94 11.96
C ILE A 142 -24.36 11.72 12.02
N LYS A 143 -24.30 13.04 12.18
CA LYS A 143 -25.50 13.91 12.18
C LYS A 143 -26.25 13.84 10.85
N ALA A 144 -25.53 13.86 9.73
CA ALA A 144 -26.13 13.77 8.40
C ALA A 144 -26.87 12.43 8.20
N VAL A 145 -26.33 11.32 8.68
CA VAL A 145 -27.01 10.01 8.62
C VAL A 145 -28.31 10.02 9.46
N GLN A 146 -28.33 10.72 10.59
CA GLN A 146 -29.49 10.80 11.49
C GLN A 146 -30.57 11.75 10.99
N GLU A 147 -30.21 12.70 10.13
CA GLU A 147 -31.14 13.74 9.66
C GLU A 147 -32.23 13.15 8.78
N VAL A 148 -33.50 13.56 9.04
CA VAL A 148 -34.69 13.03 8.36
C VAL A 148 -34.68 13.40 6.88
N ASP A 149 -34.26 14.60 6.56
CA ASP A 149 -34.31 15.16 5.20
C ASP A 149 -33.37 14.43 4.23
N TYR A 150 -32.27 13.87 4.73
CA TYR A 150 -31.37 13.06 3.91
C TYR A 150 -31.91 11.66 3.59
N LYS A 151 -32.93 11.17 4.29
CA LYS A 151 -33.55 9.85 4.04
C LYS A 151 -32.55 8.71 3.93
N SER A 152 -31.48 8.74 4.71
CA SER A 152 -30.46 7.69 4.70
C SER A 152 -31.03 6.34 5.11
N PRO A 153 -30.78 5.25 4.37
CA PRO A 153 -31.20 3.90 4.79
C PRO A 153 -30.47 3.44 6.07
N LEU A 154 -29.33 4.07 6.40
CA LEU A 154 -28.55 3.78 7.61
C LEU A 154 -29.13 4.46 8.85
N ARG A 155 -30.07 5.38 8.71
CA ARG A 155 -30.60 6.22 9.79
C ARG A 155 -31.06 5.41 11.00
N ALA A 156 -31.77 4.31 10.76
CA ALA A 156 -32.29 3.48 11.86
C ALA A 156 -31.19 2.92 12.78
N ASN A 157 -30.02 2.62 12.24
CA ASN A 157 -28.89 2.08 12.99
C ASN A 157 -28.16 3.15 13.82
N TRP A 158 -28.37 4.43 13.48
CA TRP A 158 -27.65 5.55 14.10
C TRP A 158 -28.57 6.41 14.99
N LEU A 159 -29.84 6.09 15.09
CA LEU A 159 -30.77 6.82 15.97
C LEU A 159 -30.33 6.71 17.43
N GLY A 160 -30.23 7.86 18.09
CA GLY A 160 -29.85 7.95 19.50
C GLY A 160 -28.33 7.94 19.76
N VAL A 161 -27.49 7.70 18.74
CA VAL A 161 -26.05 7.83 18.88
C VAL A 161 -25.70 9.32 19.05
N LYS A 162 -24.91 9.63 20.08
CA LYS A 162 -24.36 10.96 20.31
C LYS A 162 -22.87 10.92 19.99
N ALA A 163 -22.41 11.88 19.23
CA ALA A 163 -20.99 12.03 18.91
C ALA A 163 -20.53 13.40 19.39
N GLU A 164 -19.47 13.42 20.16
CA GLU A 164 -18.89 14.61 20.78
C GLU A 164 -17.37 14.60 20.60
N LYS A 165 -16.78 15.78 20.46
CA LYS A 165 -15.33 15.95 20.45
C LYS A 165 -14.84 16.12 21.88
N ILE A 166 -13.84 15.34 22.26
CA ILE A 166 -13.29 15.36 23.64
C ILE A 166 -12.06 16.28 23.70
N SER A 167 -11.29 16.40 22.62
CA SER A 167 -10.07 17.21 22.57
C SER A 167 -9.77 17.70 21.14
#